data_a0b30f9376d38002330def5309b8551f
#
_entry.id   a0b30f9376d38002330def5309b8551f
#
_cell.length_a   1.000
_cell.length_b   1.000
_cell.length_c   1.000
_cell.angle_alpha   90.00
_cell.angle_beta   90.00
_cell.angle_gamma   90.00
#
_symmetry.space_group_name_H-M   'P 1'
#
loop_
_entity.id
_entity.type
_entity.pdbx_description
1 polymer ?
#
loop_
_entity_poly.entity_id
_entity_poly.type
_entity_poly.pdbx_seq_one_letter_code
_entity_poly.pdbx_strand_id
1 'polypeptide(L)'
;MSTATPLTLPGARPGRVESIDLLRGIVMIIMALDHARDYFNRSAYLFDPTDLRHTTVALFFTRWITHYCAPVFMLLSGMAAWLYGKKNGRKAVSFFLLTRGIWLILAELFIVTLGWTFNTHYDIFILQVIWAFGISMIALSGLLYAGRGALLALALILIGGHDLLDGVHIGGDGFPEFAWAFLHQQRGFTFGPINVFMGYPILPWIGLIALGYRLGGLYGPEQDPAARRKILRRLGWGAIGLFVLLRSIDAYGDPSPWSFQSSPVFTLLSFLNVSKYPPSLLYILMTLGPALLFLSAAEKPLNALTRPLAVFGRVPMFYYLVHIYLLHGLAVIGAALSGHSASDMTFLTNWVTANPQLKGYGFGLGVVYAIWIGSVLLLYPLCKWFDGYKRSHVAHQKWLSYL
;
A
#
# COMPACT_ATOMS: atom_id res chain seq x y z
N MET A 1 -44.58 2.73 24.64
CA MET A 1 -43.51 2.20 23.80
C MET A 1 -42.26 3.03 24.06
N SER A 2 -41.33 2.49 24.85
CA SER A 2 -40.10 3.18 25.24
C SER A 2 -39.08 3.00 24.10
N THR A 3 -38.70 4.08 23.45
CA THR A 3 -37.61 4.09 22.45
C THR A 3 -36.29 4.00 23.17
N ALA A 4 -35.71 2.82 23.21
CA ALA A 4 -34.33 2.62 23.72
C ALA A 4 -33.36 3.42 22.88
N THR A 5 -32.76 4.46 23.43
CA THR A 5 -31.62 5.19 22.86
C THR A 5 -30.44 4.23 22.71
N PRO A 6 -29.80 4.12 21.55
CA PRO A 6 -28.65 3.26 21.42
C PRO A 6 -27.52 3.76 22.33
N LEU A 7 -27.01 2.90 23.20
CA LEU A 7 -25.83 3.13 24.02
C LEU A 7 -24.63 3.40 23.09
N THR A 8 -24.29 4.64 22.85
CA THR A 8 -23.04 5.05 22.22
C THR A 8 -21.90 4.85 23.22
N LEU A 9 -21.05 3.86 22.94
CA LEU A 9 -19.82 3.64 23.70
C LEU A 9 -18.93 4.89 23.67
N PRO A 10 -18.28 5.29 24.77
CA PRO A 10 -17.38 6.43 24.81
C PRO A 10 -16.23 6.24 23.82
N GLY A 11 -16.17 7.08 22.78
CA GLY A 11 -15.08 7.12 21.79
C GLY A 11 -15.43 6.78 20.34
N ALA A 12 -16.61 6.24 20.04
CA ALA A 12 -17.04 6.01 18.66
C ALA A 12 -17.55 7.32 18.03
N ARG A 13 -16.95 7.76 16.92
CA ARG A 13 -17.51 8.88 16.14
C ARG A 13 -18.71 8.38 15.34
N PRO A 14 -19.84 9.11 15.33
CA PRO A 14 -20.92 8.83 14.40
C PRO A 14 -20.39 8.84 12.96
N GLY A 15 -20.54 7.75 12.23
CA GLY A 15 -20.16 7.64 10.83
C GLY A 15 -18.73 7.14 10.53
N ARG A 16 -17.93 6.74 11.54
CA ARG A 16 -16.63 6.10 11.32
C ARG A 16 -16.75 4.57 11.33
N VAL A 17 -16.10 3.90 10.40
CA VAL A 17 -16.14 2.43 10.25
C VAL A 17 -14.89 1.83 10.88
N GLU A 18 -15.03 1.25 12.08
CA GLU A 18 -13.91 0.71 12.87
C GLU A 18 -13.16 -0.43 12.17
N SER A 19 -13.86 -1.28 11.40
CA SER A 19 -13.25 -2.37 10.64
C SER A 19 -12.28 -1.88 9.55
N ILE A 20 -12.61 -0.74 8.91
CA ILE A 20 -11.72 -0.07 7.94
C ILE A 20 -10.48 0.47 8.63
N ASP A 21 -10.63 1.13 9.77
CA ASP A 21 -9.48 1.65 10.53
C ASP A 21 -8.60 0.52 11.06
N LEU A 22 -9.20 -0.57 11.52
CA LEU A 22 -8.47 -1.73 12.02
C LEU A 22 -7.64 -2.39 10.91
N LEU A 23 -8.26 -2.69 9.76
CA LEU A 23 -7.53 -3.28 8.63
C LEU A 23 -6.41 -2.36 8.15
N ARG A 24 -6.69 -1.05 8.03
CA ARG A 24 -5.69 -0.06 7.67
C ARG A 24 -4.53 -0.06 8.66
N GLY A 25 -4.80 -0.13 9.95
CA GLY A 25 -3.78 -0.16 10.99
C GLY A 25 -2.90 -1.41 10.94
N ILE A 26 -3.49 -2.57 10.70
CA ILE A 26 -2.75 -3.82 10.53
C ILE A 26 -1.80 -3.73 9.34
N VAL A 27 -2.27 -3.27 8.18
CA VAL A 27 -1.40 -3.17 6.99
C VAL A 27 -0.35 -2.07 7.13
N MET A 28 -0.58 -1.00 7.95
CA MET A 28 0.46 -0.03 8.32
C MET A 28 1.59 -0.69 9.11
N ILE A 29 1.26 -1.53 10.08
CA ILE A 29 2.25 -2.25 10.89
C ILE A 29 3.04 -3.23 10.00
N ILE A 30 2.35 -3.98 9.13
CA ILE A 30 2.99 -4.91 8.18
C ILE A 30 3.88 -4.15 7.18
N MET A 31 3.50 -2.96 6.73
CA MET A 31 4.30 -2.15 5.81
C MET A 31 5.65 -1.76 6.42
N ALA A 32 5.70 -1.45 7.71
CA ALA A 32 6.97 -1.17 8.39
C ALA A 32 7.91 -2.39 8.42
N LEU A 33 7.38 -3.63 8.36
CA LEU A 33 8.19 -4.83 8.19
C LEU A 33 8.89 -4.87 6.83
N ASP A 34 8.21 -4.46 5.75
CA ASP A 34 8.80 -4.37 4.41
C ASP A 34 10.00 -3.40 4.41
N HIS A 35 9.78 -2.22 4.99
CA HIS A 35 10.80 -1.18 5.04
C HIS A 35 11.97 -1.56 5.99
N ALA A 36 11.68 -2.19 7.13
CA ALA A 36 12.73 -2.73 8.00
C ALA A 36 13.55 -3.82 7.28
N ARG A 37 12.91 -4.66 6.47
CA ARG A 37 13.61 -5.67 5.66
C ARG A 37 14.51 -5.01 4.61
N ASP A 38 14.01 -3.99 3.90
CA ASP A 38 14.80 -3.30 2.86
C ASP A 38 16.04 -2.63 3.44
N TYR A 39 15.94 -2.04 4.62
CA TYR A 39 17.07 -1.37 5.27
C TYR A 39 18.02 -2.31 6.03
N PHE A 40 17.53 -3.42 6.59
CA PHE A 40 18.33 -4.19 7.56
C PHE A 40 18.58 -5.64 7.18
N ASN A 41 17.88 -6.19 6.17
CA ASN A 41 18.11 -7.60 5.82
C ASN A 41 19.28 -7.76 4.85
N ARG A 42 20.30 -8.55 5.24
CA ARG A 42 21.48 -8.82 4.39
C ARG A 42 21.10 -9.35 3.01
N SER A 43 20.10 -10.21 2.93
CA SER A 43 19.69 -10.80 1.66
C SER A 43 19.09 -9.78 0.71
N ALA A 44 18.52 -8.67 1.20
CA ALA A 44 17.94 -7.62 0.37
C ALA A 44 18.96 -6.91 -0.54
N TYR A 45 20.25 -6.94 -0.15
CA TYR A 45 21.37 -6.38 -0.92
C TYR A 45 21.99 -7.38 -1.89
N LEU A 46 21.50 -8.62 -1.94
CA LEU A 46 22.08 -9.70 -2.75
C LEU A 46 21.11 -10.22 -3.81
N PHE A 47 19.81 -10.36 -3.46
CA PHE A 47 18.80 -10.93 -4.36
C PHE A 47 17.38 -10.51 -3.94
N ASP A 48 16.43 -10.64 -4.87
CA ASP A 48 15.02 -10.44 -4.54
C ASP A 48 14.53 -11.51 -3.55
N PRO A 49 13.85 -11.12 -2.45
CA PRO A 49 13.38 -12.06 -1.44
C PRO A 49 12.36 -13.08 -1.96
N THR A 50 11.82 -12.90 -3.16
CA THR A 50 10.93 -13.85 -3.83
C THR A 50 11.64 -14.69 -4.89
N ASP A 51 12.95 -14.51 -5.11
CA ASP A 51 13.74 -15.38 -5.99
C ASP A 51 13.90 -16.78 -5.36
N LEU A 52 13.16 -17.73 -5.89
CA LEU A 52 13.07 -19.10 -5.36
C LEU A 52 14.41 -19.88 -5.39
N ARG A 53 15.41 -19.41 -6.14
CA ARG A 53 16.75 -20.03 -6.19
C ARG A 53 17.59 -19.70 -4.96
N HIS A 54 17.29 -18.58 -4.29
CA HIS A 54 18.14 -18.05 -3.22
C HIS A 54 17.37 -17.82 -1.90
N THR A 55 16.04 -17.67 -1.97
CA THR A 55 15.22 -17.36 -0.81
C THR A 55 15.08 -18.53 0.16
N THR A 56 14.64 -18.22 1.37
CA THR A 56 14.13 -19.18 2.35
C THR A 56 12.64 -19.01 2.55
N VAL A 57 11.96 -20.03 3.07
CA VAL A 57 10.52 -19.97 3.36
C VAL A 57 10.19 -18.77 4.25
N ALA A 58 11.00 -18.52 5.28
CA ALA A 58 10.80 -17.40 6.20
C ALA A 58 10.98 -16.05 5.49
N LEU A 59 12.02 -15.90 4.67
CA LEU A 59 12.28 -14.66 3.93
C LEU A 59 11.18 -14.40 2.90
N PHE A 60 10.76 -15.44 2.16
CA PHE A 60 9.67 -15.34 1.21
C PHE A 60 8.38 -14.85 1.88
N PHE A 61 7.92 -15.49 2.97
CA PHE A 61 6.70 -15.07 3.64
C PHE A 61 6.83 -13.72 4.33
N THR A 62 8.02 -13.32 4.78
CA THR A 62 8.29 -11.95 5.26
C THR A 62 8.01 -10.91 4.17
N ARG A 63 8.37 -11.20 2.92
CA ARG A 63 8.06 -10.35 1.75
C ARG A 63 6.61 -10.51 1.33
N TRP A 64 6.10 -11.72 1.25
CA TRP A 64 4.76 -12.03 0.74
C TRP A 64 3.66 -11.35 1.56
N ILE A 65 3.74 -11.35 2.89
CA ILE A 65 2.74 -10.72 3.73
C ILE A 65 2.65 -9.19 3.48
N THR A 66 3.74 -8.56 3.04
CA THR A 66 3.76 -7.13 2.75
C THR A 66 3.11 -6.77 1.40
N HIS A 67 2.80 -7.78 0.57
CA HIS A 67 2.03 -7.59 -0.65
C HIS A 67 0.63 -7.04 -0.40
N TYR A 68 0.05 -7.31 0.76
CA TYR A 68 -1.27 -6.81 1.14
C TYR A 68 -1.32 -5.28 1.31
N CYS A 69 -0.21 -4.63 1.59
CA CYS A 69 -0.20 -3.22 1.98
C CYS A 69 -0.79 -2.30 0.91
N ALA A 70 -0.20 -2.23 -0.27
CA ALA A 70 -0.60 -1.27 -1.29
C ALA A 70 -2.03 -1.51 -1.84
N PRO A 71 -2.45 -2.74 -2.22
CA PRO A 71 -3.80 -2.98 -2.72
C PRO A 71 -4.89 -2.69 -1.68
N VAL A 72 -4.66 -3.11 -0.44
CA VAL A 72 -5.63 -2.86 0.64
C VAL A 72 -5.74 -1.36 0.91
N PHE A 73 -4.62 -0.64 1.00
CA PHE A 73 -4.66 0.80 1.18
C PHE A 73 -5.40 1.52 0.06
N MET A 74 -5.14 1.15 -1.20
CA MET A 74 -5.78 1.75 -2.36
C MET A 74 -7.30 1.53 -2.32
N LEU A 75 -7.73 0.29 -2.05
CA LEU A 75 -9.14 -0.05 -1.89
C LEU A 75 -9.80 0.75 -0.78
N LEU A 76 -9.18 0.77 0.43
CA LEU A 76 -9.72 1.48 1.59
C LEU A 76 -9.76 3.00 1.39
N SER A 77 -8.85 3.56 0.59
CA SER A 77 -8.86 4.98 0.24
C SER A 77 -10.05 5.32 -0.65
N GLY A 78 -10.37 4.48 -1.63
CA GLY A 78 -11.58 4.61 -2.42
C GLY A 78 -12.85 4.51 -1.57
N MET A 79 -12.92 3.55 -0.64
CA MET A 79 -14.05 3.40 0.29
C MET A 79 -14.22 4.64 1.18
N ALA A 80 -13.12 5.18 1.71
CA ALA A 80 -13.12 6.40 2.51
C ALA A 80 -13.59 7.62 1.70
N ALA A 81 -13.19 7.72 0.43
CA ALA A 81 -13.66 8.76 -0.46
C ALA A 81 -15.18 8.70 -0.68
N TRP A 82 -15.76 7.50 -0.82
CA TRP A 82 -17.20 7.34 -0.91
C TRP A 82 -17.92 7.81 0.35
N LEU A 83 -17.43 7.39 1.53
CA LEU A 83 -17.99 7.81 2.82
C LEU A 83 -17.93 9.34 2.99
N TYR A 84 -16.85 9.97 2.59
CA TYR A 84 -16.72 11.42 2.59
C TYR A 84 -17.71 12.09 1.61
N GLY A 85 -17.84 11.54 0.40
CA GLY A 85 -18.77 12.05 -0.61
C GLY A 85 -20.24 11.90 -0.26
N LYS A 86 -20.60 10.80 0.44
CA LYS A 86 -21.96 10.59 0.95
C LYS A 86 -22.38 11.69 1.95
N LYS A 87 -21.42 12.16 2.76
CA LYS A 87 -21.64 13.22 3.74
C LYS A 87 -21.61 14.62 3.12
N ASN A 88 -20.71 14.88 2.18
CA ASN A 88 -20.39 16.24 1.74
C ASN A 88 -20.78 16.52 0.27
N GLY A 89 -21.26 15.52 -0.46
CA GLY A 89 -21.65 15.63 -1.85
C GLY A 89 -20.50 15.40 -2.87
N ARG A 90 -20.89 15.16 -4.14
CA ARG A 90 -19.96 14.77 -5.22
C ARG A 90 -18.92 15.84 -5.53
N LYS A 91 -19.31 17.12 -5.60
CA LYS A 91 -18.36 18.22 -5.88
C LYS A 91 -17.29 18.33 -4.78
N ALA A 92 -17.70 18.20 -3.50
CA ALA A 92 -16.80 18.30 -2.37
C ALA A 92 -15.79 17.13 -2.35
N VAL A 93 -16.22 15.89 -2.62
CA VAL A 93 -15.29 14.76 -2.67
C VAL A 93 -14.36 14.84 -3.87
N SER A 94 -14.84 15.30 -5.05
CA SER A 94 -13.99 15.52 -6.22
C SER A 94 -12.87 16.52 -5.91
N PHE A 95 -13.20 17.67 -5.35
CA PHE A 95 -12.22 18.68 -4.96
C PHE A 95 -11.25 18.18 -3.88
N PHE A 96 -11.77 17.46 -2.88
CA PHE A 96 -10.93 16.84 -1.84
C PHE A 96 -9.94 15.84 -2.43
N LEU A 97 -10.37 14.98 -3.36
CA LEU A 97 -9.50 14.01 -4.01
C LEU A 97 -8.43 14.69 -4.87
N LEU A 98 -8.79 15.72 -5.62
CA LEU A 98 -7.87 16.49 -6.44
C LEU A 98 -6.77 17.13 -5.58
N THR A 99 -7.16 17.90 -4.55
CA THR A 99 -6.19 18.62 -3.69
C THR A 99 -5.34 17.65 -2.88
N ARG A 100 -5.92 16.57 -2.38
CA ARG A 100 -5.18 15.54 -1.67
C ARG A 100 -4.25 14.77 -2.60
N GLY A 101 -4.66 14.47 -3.83
CA GLY A 101 -3.82 13.82 -4.82
C GLY A 101 -2.58 14.67 -5.16
N ILE A 102 -2.75 15.98 -5.40
CA ILE A 102 -1.64 16.91 -5.62
C ILE A 102 -0.71 16.94 -4.41
N TRP A 103 -1.26 17.03 -3.19
CA TRP A 103 -0.46 16.99 -1.97
C TRP A 103 0.37 15.72 -1.85
N LEU A 104 -0.20 14.54 -2.14
CA LEU A 104 0.53 13.27 -2.07
C LEU A 104 1.66 13.19 -3.10
N ILE A 105 1.46 13.73 -4.31
CA ILE A 105 2.53 13.82 -5.31
C ILE A 105 3.69 14.70 -4.79
N LEU A 106 3.38 15.88 -4.26
CA LEU A 106 4.41 16.76 -3.69
C LEU A 106 5.09 16.11 -2.47
N ALA A 107 4.33 15.42 -1.62
CA ALA A 107 4.88 14.69 -0.49
C ALA A 107 5.83 13.57 -0.94
N GLU A 108 5.50 12.81 -2.00
CA GLU A 108 6.39 11.80 -2.57
C GLU A 108 7.69 12.41 -3.06
N LEU A 109 7.59 13.46 -3.87
CA LEU A 109 8.76 14.08 -4.51
C LEU A 109 9.72 14.68 -3.47
N PHE A 110 9.22 15.34 -2.43
CA PHE A 110 10.08 16.10 -1.53
C PHE A 110 10.27 15.47 -0.16
N ILE A 111 9.22 14.91 0.45
CA ILE A 111 9.29 14.41 1.82
C ILE A 111 9.63 12.92 1.84
N VAL A 112 8.94 12.13 1.02
CA VAL A 112 9.11 10.67 1.00
C VAL A 112 10.44 10.30 0.33
N THR A 113 10.77 10.90 -0.81
CA THR A 113 12.07 10.70 -1.47
C THR A 113 13.22 11.04 -0.52
N LEU A 114 13.14 12.19 0.18
CA LEU A 114 14.15 12.53 1.20
C LEU A 114 14.22 11.48 2.30
N GLY A 115 13.07 10.99 2.79
CA GLY A 115 13.04 9.96 3.83
C GLY A 115 13.68 8.63 3.40
N TRP A 116 13.56 8.25 2.12
CA TRP A 116 14.15 7.03 1.57
C TRP A 116 15.63 7.14 1.22
N THR A 117 16.11 8.35 0.90
CA THR A 117 17.44 8.52 0.32
C THR A 117 18.40 9.32 1.21
N PHE A 118 17.87 10.09 2.15
CA PHE A 118 18.60 11.15 2.87
C PHE A 118 19.46 12.03 1.93
N ASN A 119 18.97 12.16 0.67
CA ASN A 119 19.64 12.92 -0.37
C ASN A 119 19.03 14.31 -0.51
N THR A 120 19.72 15.31 0.01
CA THR A 120 19.28 16.72 -0.03
C THR A 120 19.56 17.41 -1.36
N HIS A 121 20.28 16.74 -2.30
CA HIS A 121 20.55 17.29 -3.63
C HIS A 121 19.34 17.09 -4.57
N TYR A 122 18.43 16.15 -4.23
CA TYR A 122 17.28 15.80 -5.06
C TYR A 122 17.66 15.44 -6.51
N ASP A 123 18.78 14.76 -6.68
CA ASP A 123 19.23 14.20 -7.96
C ASP A 123 18.60 12.81 -8.26
N ILE A 124 17.72 12.34 -7.38
CA ILE A 124 16.87 11.16 -7.59
C ILE A 124 15.44 11.44 -7.13
N PHE A 125 14.47 10.98 -7.92
CA PHE A 125 13.07 10.89 -7.54
C PHE A 125 12.57 9.46 -7.69
N ILE A 126 12.03 8.91 -6.61
CA ILE A 126 11.50 7.55 -6.59
C ILE A 126 9.98 7.65 -6.54
N LEU A 127 9.30 7.37 -7.67
CA LEU A 127 7.86 7.46 -7.81
C LEU A 127 7.22 6.16 -7.35
N GLN A 128 6.90 6.10 -6.05
CA GLN A 128 6.43 4.90 -5.36
C GLN A 128 4.91 4.93 -5.09
N VAL A 129 4.52 4.26 -4.02
CA VAL A 129 3.13 4.04 -3.64
C VAL A 129 2.37 5.35 -3.35
N ILE A 130 2.98 6.35 -2.71
CA ILE A 130 2.32 7.62 -2.39
C ILE A 130 2.05 8.42 -3.67
N TRP A 131 2.99 8.38 -4.64
CA TRP A 131 2.79 8.87 -6.00
C TRP A 131 1.58 8.20 -6.66
N ALA A 132 1.51 6.86 -6.66
CA ALA A 132 0.41 6.12 -7.25
C ALA A 132 -0.94 6.47 -6.60
N PHE A 133 -0.97 6.68 -5.27
CA PHE A 133 -2.14 7.20 -4.57
C PHE A 133 -2.53 8.59 -5.06
N GLY A 134 -1.57 9.49 -5.18
CA GLY A 134 -1.80 10.85 -5.66
C GLY A 134 -2.47 10.87 -7.02
N ILE A 135 -1.88 10.19 -8.01
CA ILE A 135 -2.42 10.09 -9.38
C ILE A 135 -3.78 9.40 -9.38
N SER A 136 -3.94 8.30 -8.64
CA SER A 136 -5.22 7.57 -8.59
C SER A 136 -6.34 8.41 -7.98
N MET A 137 -6.04 9.24 -6.97
CA MET A 137 -7.03 10.18 -6.41
C MET A 137 -7.40 11.28 -7.40
N ILE A 138 -6.44 11.84 -8.14
CA ILE A 138 -6.71 12.83 -9.20
C ILE A 138 -7.58 12.20 -10.29
N ALA A 139 -7.24 11.00 -10.78
CA ALA A 139 -8.04 10.29 -11.75
C ALA A 139 -9.47 10.04 -11.24
N LEU A 140 -9.61 9.51 -10.00
CA LEU A 140 -10.91 9.27 -9.40
C LEU A 140 -11.73 10.56 -9.28
N SER A 141 -11.11 11.72 -8.99
CA SER A 141 -11.82 13.00 -8.86
C SER A 141 -12.62 13.36 -10.14
N GLY A 142 -12.08 13.07 -11.29
CA GLY A 142 -12.77 13.21 -12.59
C GLY A 142 -13.75 12.07 -12.87
N LEU A 143 -13.33 10.83 -12.62
CA LEU A 143 -14.13 9.62 -12.89
C LEU A 143 -15.44 9.55 -12.09
N LEU A 144 -15.56 10.27 -10.99
CA LEU A 144 -16.82 10.38 -10.22
C LEU A 144 -18.00 10.89 -11.04
N TYR A 145 -17.74 11.59 -12.14
CA TYR A 145 -18.77 12.15 -13.02
C TYR A 145 -19.25 11.18 -14.11
N ALA A 146 -18.54 10.09 -14.35
CA ALA A 146 -18.89 9.10 -15.38
C ALA A 146 -20.11 8.20 -15.04
N GLY A 147 -20.65 8.33 -13.82
CA GLY A 147 -21.77 7.50 -13.36
C GLY A 147 -21.32 6.16 -12.75
N ARG A 148 -22.25 5.55 -12.01
CA ARG A 148 -21.92 4.39 -11.15
C ARG A 148 -21.53 3.14 -11.94
N GLY A 149 -22.23 2.85 -13.03
CA GLY A 149 -21.98 1.67 -13.87
C GLY A 149 -20.68 1.81 -14.66
N ALA A 150 -20.46 2.95 -15.30
CA ALA A 150 -19.24 3.25 -16.06
C ALA A 150 -17.99 3.21 -15.17
N LEU A 151 -18.07 3.75 -13.95
CA LEU A 151 -16.96 3.70 -13.00
C LEU A 151 -16.61 2.25 -12.61
N LEU A 152 -17.61 1.38 -12.39
CA LEU A 152 -17.36 -0.02 -12.08
C LEU A 152 -16.77 -0.76 -13.30
N ALA A 153 -17.33 -0.55 -14.48
CA ALA A 153 -16.83 -1.17 -15.71
C ALA A 153 -15.37 -0.77 -15.97
N LEU A 154 -15.05 0.51 -15.85
CA LEU A 154 -13.67 1.01 -16.00
C LEU A 154 -12.74 0.39 -14.93
N ALA A 155 -13.18 0.32 -13.66
CA ALA A 155 -12.39 -0.31 -12.61
C ALA A 155 -12.04 -1.77 -12.94
N LEU A 156 -13.03 -2.54 -13.41
CA LEU A 156 -12.83 -3.95 -13.78
C LEU A 156 -11.95 -4.11 -15.03
N ILE A 157 -12.10 -3.23 -16.01
CA ILE A 157 -11.25 -3.21 -17.22
C ILE A 157 -9.79 -2.89 -16.83
N LEU A 158 -9.58 -1.88 -16.00
CA LEU A 158 -8.22 -1.50 -15.57
C LEU A 158 -7.57 -2.57 -14.68
N ILE A 159 -8.33 -3.29 -13.86
CA ILE A 159 -7.82 -4.37 -13.01
C ILE A 159 -7.61 -5.66 -13.79
N GLY A 160 -8.58 -6.04 -14.60
CA GLY A 160 -8.59 -7.33 -15.28
C GLY A 160 -8.04 -7.31 -16.69
N GLY A 161 -7.87 -6.13 -17.32
CA GLY A 161 -7.46 -6.02 -18.71
C GLY A 161 -6.03 -5.51 -18.92
N HIS A 162 -5.40 -4.90 -17.91
CA HIS A 162 -4.06 -4.33 -18.10
C HIS A 162 -2.99 -5.39 -18.35
N ASP A 163 -3.15 -6.62 -17.85
CA ASP A 163 -2.20 -7.72 -18.09
C ASP A 163 -2.09 -8.11 -19.59
N LEU A 164 -3.10 -7.73 -20.42
CA LEU A 164 -2.99 -7.86 -21.89
C LEU A 164 -1.88 -6.98 -22.48
N LEU A 165 -1.42 -6.00 -21.72
CA LEU A 165 -0.36 -5.06 -22.11
C LEU A 165 1.04 -5.51 -21.65
N ASP A 166 1.15 -6.60 -20.87
CA ASP A 166 2.43 -7.08 -20.31
C ASP A 166 3.47 -7.41 -21.38
N GLY A 167 3.03 -7.87 -22.56
CA GLY A 167 3.92 -8.12 -23.71
C GLY A 167 4.39 -6.86 -24.44
N VAL A 168 3.89 -5.67 -24.10
CA VAL A 168 4.24 -4.42 -24.77
C VAL A 168 5.39 -3.76 -24.03
N HIS A 169 6.58 -3.80 -24.61
CA HIS A 169 7.78 -3.15 -24.09
C HIS A 169 8.22 -2.05 -25.03
N ILE A 170 8.30 -0.81 -24.53
CA ILE A 170 8.79 0.33 -25.28
C ILE A 170 10.20 0.64 -24.77
N GLY A 171 11.21 0.48 -25.64
CA GLY A 171 12.62 0.73 -25.34
C GLY A 171 13.03 2.14 -25.77
N GLY A 172 14.07 2.72 -25.13
CA GLY A 172 14.53 4.10 -25.34
C GLY A 172 14.33 4.98 -24.12
N ASP A 173 14.68 6.27 -24.17
CA ASP A 173 14.63 7.20 -23.03
C ASP A 173 13.85 8.48 -23.37
N GLY A 174 12.95 8.42 -24.36
CA GLY A 174 12.13 9.52 -24.81
C GLY A 174 10.82 9.67 -24.04
N PHE A 175 9.98 10.60 -24.53
CA PHE A 175 8.67 10.83 -23.92
C PHE A 175 7.70 9.65 -24.05
N PRO A 176 7.63 8.91 -25.18
CA PRO A 176 6.76 7.73 -25.28
C PRO A 176 7.10 6.65 -24.26
N GLU A 177 8.40 6.40 -24.02
CA GLU A 177 8.90 5.43 -23.06
C GLU A 177 8.58 5.85 -21.63
N PHE A 178 8.74 7.13 -21.32
CA PHE A 178 8.35 7.68 -20.01
C PHE A 178 6.83 7.58 -19.79
N ALA A 179 6.04 7.93 -20.81
CA ALA A 179 4.58 7.80 -20.74
C ALA A 179 4.14 6.34 -20.56
N TRP A 180 4.81 5.39 -21.22
CA TRP A 180 4.52 3.98 -21.06
C TRP A 180 4.91 3.47 -19.67
N ALA A 181 6.07 3.86 -19.17
CA ALA A 181 6.49 3.52 -17.81
C ALA A 181 5.53 4.08 -16.76
N PHE A 182 5.06 5.30 -16.95
CA PHE A 182 4.02 5.90 -16.12
C PHE A 182 2.74 5.06 -16.10
N LEU A 183 2.33 4.50 -17.23
CA LEU A 183 1.10 3.73 -17.33
C LEU A 183 1.26 2.28 -16.87
N HIS A 184 2.30 1.56 -17.35
CA HIS A 184 2.31 0.11 -17.25
C HIS A 184 3.67 -0.55 -17.01
N GLN A 185 4.81 0.13 -17.12
CA GLN A 185 6.13 -0.50 -17.04
C GLN A 185 6.98 0.10 -15.92
N GLN A 186 7.46 -0.74 -14.97
CA GLN A 186 8.45 -0.29 -13.99
C GLN A 186 9.80 -0.03 -14.66
N ARG A 187 10.35 1.19 -14.52
CA ARG A 187 11.58 1.58 -15.19
C ARG A 187 12.28 2.78 -14.56
N GLY A 188 13.61 2.85 -14.69
CA GLY A 188 14.44 4.02 -14.40
C GLY A 188 14.69 4.88 -15.64
N PHE A 189 14.83 6.19 -15.44
CA PHE A 189 15.20 7.19 -16.44
C PHE A 189 16.24 8.14 -15.86
N THR A 190 17.12 8.68 -16.74
CA THR A 190 18.09 9.69 -16.36
C THR A 190 17.90 10.94 -17.23
N PHE A 191 17.59 12.07 -16.60
CA PHE A 191 17.41 13.36 -17.27
C PHE A 191 18.49 14.33 -16.80
N GLY A 192 19.61 14.39 -17.52
CA GLY A 192 20.79 15.16 -17.09
C GLY A 192 21.31 14.64 -15.75
N PRO A 193 21.38 15.48 -14.69
CA PRO A 193 21.82 15.04 -13.35
C PRO A 193 20.73 14.31 -12.55
N ILE A 194 19.51 14.24 -13.04
CA ILE A 194 18.34 13.77 -12.28
C ILE A 194 18.01 12.34 -12.71
N ASN A 195 17.97 11.43 -11.75
CA ASN A 195 17.45 10.07 -11.91
C ASN A 195 15.99 10.01 -11.49
N VAL A 196 15.16 9.33 -12.26
CA VAL A 196 13.74 9.10 -11.94
C VAL A 196 13.46 7.61 -12.02
N PHE A 197 13.00 7.03 -10.93
CA PHE A 197 12.57 5.63 -10.92
C PHE A 197 11.05 5.54 -10.84
N MET A 198 10.42 5.05 -11.92
CA MET A 198 8.99 4.80 -11.99
C MET A 198 8.70 3.44 -11.35
N GLY A 199 8.50 3.43 -10.03
CA GLY A 199 8.29 2.20 -9.26
C GLY A 199 6.86 1.65 -9.30
N TYR A 200 5.86 2.53 -9.54
CA TYR A 200 4.44 2.17 -9.50
C TYR A 200 3.69 2.65 -10.74
N PRO A 201 3.66 1.84 -11.83
CA PRO A 201 2.80 2.09 -12.98
C PRO A 201 1.33 2.18 -12.56
N ILE A 202 0.56 3.14 -13.13
CA ILE A 202 -0.67 3.62 -12.48
C ILE A 202 -1.97 2.91 -12.88
N LEU A 203 -2.03 2.21 -14.03
CA LEU A 203 -3.30 1.69 -14.57
C LEU A 203 -4.10 0.85 -13.57
N PRO A 204 -3.53 -0.23 -12.96
CA PRO A 204 -4.29 -1.06 -12.04
C PRO A 204 -4.65 -0.33 -10.73
N TRP A 205 -3.84 0.64 -10.30
CA TRP A 205 -4.10 1.40 -9.08
C TRP A 205 -5.30 2.34 -9.23
N ILE A 206 -5.49 2.96 -10.41
CA ILE A 206 -6.70 3.72 -10.73
C ILE A 206 -7.94 2.80 -10.68
N GLY A 207 -7.82 1.60 -11.23
CA GLY A 207 -8.88 0.59 -11.14
C GLY A 207 -9.23 0.23 -9.69
N LEU A 208 -8.20 0.01 -8.87
CA LEU A 208 -8.35 -0.36 -7.46
C LEU A 208 -9.03 0.71 -6.61
N ILE A 209 -8.64 1.98 -6.74
CA ILE A 209 -9.28 3.06 -5.99
C ILE A 209 -10.73 3.27 -6.45
N ALA A 210 -11.01 3.12 -7.75
CA ALA A 210 -12.36 3.20 -8.30
C ALA A 210 -13.25 2.03 -7.81
N LEU A 211 -12.72 0.81 -7.76
CA LEU A 211 -13.38 -0.35 -7.15
C LEU A 211 -13.67 -0.10 -5.66
N GLY A 212 -12.68 0.42 -4.92
CA GLY A 212 -12.84 0.82 -3.52
C GLY A 212 -13.96 1.83 -3.33
N TYR A 213 -14.03 2.87 -4.17
CA TYR A 213 -15.12 3.84 -4.14
C TYR A 213 -16.50 3.18 -4.34
N ARG A 214 -16.60 2.22 -5.25
CA ARG A 214 -17.85 1.45 -5.46
C ARG A 214 -18.22 0.59 -4.25
N LEU A 215 -17.24 -0.11 -3.67
CA LEU A 215 -17.45 -0.95 -2.48
C LEU A 215 -17.75 -0.12 -1.22
N GLY A 216 -17.33 1.14 -1.16
CA GLY A 216 -17.70 2.08 -0.11
C GLY A 216 -19.22 2.19 0.07
N GLY A 217 -20.01 2.00 -1.00
CA GLY A 217 -21.46 1.96 -0.97
C GLY A 217 -22.05 0.91 -0.05
N LEU A 218 -21.34 -0.17 0.23
CA LEU A 218 -21.75 -1.21 1.17
C LEU A 218 -21.80 -0.71 2.62
N TYR A 219 -21.14 0.39 2.92
CA TYR A 219 -21.11 1.01 4.26
C TYR A 219 -22.05 2.21 4.39
N GLY A 220 -22.97 2.36 3.41
CA GLY A 220 -24.05 3.36 3.50
C GLY A 220 -24.99 3.11 4.67
N PRO A 221 -25.60 4.15 5.23
CA PRO A 221 -26.51 4.02 6.36
C PRO A 221 -27.77 3.19 6.04
N GLU A 222 -28.09 3.05 4.75
CA GLU A 222 -29.22 2.25 4.26
C GLU A 222 -28.91 0.75 4.16
N GLN A 223 -27.64 0.37 4.33
CA GLN A 223 -27.19 -1.02 4.13
C GLN A 223 -27.27 -1.81 5.43
N ASP A 224 -27.95 -2.94 5.37
CA ASP A 224 -27.96 -3.89 6.49
C ASP A 224 -26.56 -4.46 6.73
N PRO A 225 -26.03 -4.40 7.97
CA PRO A 225 -24.73 -4.95 8.31
C PRO A 225 -24.60 -6.47 8.01
N ALA A 226 -25.67 -7.26 8.17
CA ALA A 226 -25.63 -8.69 7.88
C ALA A 226 -25.53 -8.95 6.37
N ALA A 227 -26.28 -8.21 5.56
CA ALA A 227 -26.20 -8.28 4.10
C ALA A 227 -24.82 -7.84 3.62
N ARG A 228 -24.23 -6.75 4.15
CA ARG A 228 -22.88 -6.29 3.86
C ARG A 228 -21.83 -7.38 4.14
N ARG A 229 -21.85 -7.96 5.35
CA ARG A 229 -20.93 -9.06 5.70
C ARG A 229 -21.05 -10.23 4.74
N LYS A 230 -22.26 -10.59 4.33
CA LYS A 230 -22.51 -11.68 3.37
C LYS A 230 -21.92 -11.35 2.00
N ILE A 231 -22.08 -10.10 1.52
CA ILE A 231 -21.52 -9.64 0.24
C ILE A 231 -19.99 -9.65 0.29
N LEU A 232 -19.37 -9.05 1.31
CA LEU A 232 -17.91 -9.02 1.48
C LEU A 232 -17.32 -10.43 1.53
N ARG A 233 -17.98 -11.36 2.24
CA ARG A 233 -17.56 -12.76 2.32
C ARG A 233 -17.66 -13.46 0.97
N ARG A 234 -18.73 -13.24 0.20
CA ARG A 234 -18.89 -13.81 -1.14
C ARG A 234 -17.83 -13.27 -2.11
N LEU A 235 -17.59 -11.95 -2.09
CA LEU A 235 -16.57 -11.33 -2.91
C LEU A 235 -15.17 -11.82 -2.53
N GLY A 236 -14.88 -11.94 -1.22
CA GLY A 236 -13.60 -12.42 -0.73
C GLY A 236 -13.31 -13.86 -1.16
N TRP A 237 -14.24 -14.77 -0.94
CA TRP A 237 -14.10 -16.17 -1.42
C TRP A 237 -14.10 -16.29 -2.93
N GLY A 238 -14.90 -15.45 -3.62
CA GLY A 238 -14.89 -15.37 -5.09
C GLY A 238 -13.53 -14.95 -5.63
N ALA A 239 -12.89 -13.94 -5.03
CA ALA A 239 -11.55 -13.49 -5.41
C ALA A 239 -10.50 -14.59 -5.16
N ILE A 240 -10.53 -15.26 -4.01
CA ILE A 240 -9.61 -16.38 -3.72
C ILE A 240 -9.83 -17.53 -4.69
N GLY A 241 -11.09 -17.93 -4.94
CA GLY A 241 -11.41 -19.00 -5.88
C GLY A 241 -10.97 -18.68 -7.30
N LEU A 242 -11.17 -17.40 -7.73
CA LEU A 242 -10.74 -16.95 -9.05
C LEU A 242 -9.20 -16.89 -9.14
N PHE A 243 -8.51 -16.45 -8.10
CA PHE A 243 -7.05 -16.52 -8.01
C PHE A 243 -6.56 -17.96 -8.21
N VAL A 244 -7.09 -18.91 -7.42
CA VAL A 244 -6.67 -20.32 -7.50
C VAL A 244 -6.95 -20.88 -8.89
N LEU A 245 -8.13 -20.60 -9.45
CA LEU A 245 -8.52 -21.08 -10.78
C LEU A 245 -7.59 -20.55 -11.87
N LEU A 246 -7.43 -19.22 -11.97
CA LEU A 246 -6.60 -18.61 -13.02
C LEU A 246 -5.13 -18.99 -12.86
N ARG A 247 -4.63 -19.03 -11.62
CA ARG A 247 -3.24 -19.43 -11.35
C ARG A 247 -2.99 -20.91 -11.67
N SER A 248 -3.98 -21.78 -11.48
CA SER A 248 -3.87 -23.20 -11.85
C SER A 248 -3.88 -23.40 -13.36
N ILE A 249 -4.64 -22.59 -14.11
CA ILE A 249 -4.67 -22.62 -15.58
C ILE A 249 -3.40 -21.98 -16.16
N ASP A 250 -2.85 -20.99 -15.48
CA ASP A 250 -1.60 -20.26 -15.80
C ASP A 250 -1.57 -19.64 -17.21
N ALA A 251 -2.74 -19.25 -17.73
CA ALA A 251 -2.87 -18.70 -19.08
C ALA A 251 -3.02 -17.19 -19.13
N TYR A 252 -3.40 -16.54 -17.99
CA TYR A 252 -3.69 -15.12 -17.90
C TYR A 252 -3.64 -14.60 -16.46
N GLY A 253 -3.29 -13.33 -16.31
CA GLY A 253 -3.42 -12.59 -15.04
C GLY A 253 -2.13 -12.46 -14.24
N ASP A 254 -1.01 -12.99 -14.76
CA ASP A 254 0.33 -12.74 -14.24
C ASP A 254 1.36 -13.02 -15.35
N PRO A 255 2.40 -12.15 -15.54
CA PRO A 255 3.41 -12.37 -16.56
C PRO A 255 4.38 -13.52 -16.25
N SER A 256 4.42 -13.98 -14.99
CA SER A 256 5.36 -15.01 -14.53
C SER A 256 4.63 -16.32 -14.22
N PRO A 257 4.78 -17.38 -15.04
CA PRO A 257 4.15 -18.67 -14.78
C PRO A 257 4.75 -19.30 -13.51
N TRP A 258 3.95 -20.10 -12.81
CA TRP A 258 4.45 -20.91 -11.72
C TRP A 258 5.00 -22.24 -12.25
N SER A 259 5.85 -22.90 -11.48
CA SER A 259 6.43 -24.18 -11.86
C SER A 259 6.64 -25.09 -10.65
N PHE A 260 6.65 -26.39 -10.90
CA PHE A 260 7.08 -27.37 -9.90
C PHE A 260 8.53 -27.14 -9.52
N GLN A 261 8.80 -27.13 -8.23
CA GLN A 261 10.09 -26.91 -7.63
C GLN A 261 10.64 -28.20 -6.99
N SER A 262 11.87 -28.15 -6.47
CA SER A 262 12.53 -29.29 -5.81
C SER A 262 11.80 -29.85 -4.59
N SER A 263 10.88 -29.09 -4.00
CA SER A 263 10.05 -29.53 -2.88
C SER A 263 8.62 -29.02 -2.98
N PRO A 264 7.63 -29.70 -2.36
CA PRO A 264 6.24 -29.24 -2.34
C PRO A 264 6.08 -27.84 -1.74
N VAL A 265 6.89 -27.49 -0.73
CA VAL A 265 6.84 -26.17 -0.11
C VAL A 265 7.28 -25.11 -1.11
N PHE A 266 8.40 -25.29 -1.81
CA PHE A 266 8.86 -24.34 -2.83
C PHE A 266 7.94 -24.28 -4.05
N THR A 267 7.26 -25.40 -4.40
CA THR A 267 6.19 -25.38 -5.40
C THR A 267 5.02 -24.49 -4.96
N LEU A 268 4.62 -24.55 -3.67
CA LEU A 268 3.61 -23.63 -3.12
C LEU A 268 4.11 -22.17 -3.16
N LEU A 269 5.39 -21.92 -2.83
CA LEU A 269 5.95 -20.56 -2.95
C LEU A 269 5.90 -20.07 -4.40
N SER A 270 6.23 -20.93 -5.39
CA SER A 270 6.11 -20.62 -6.82
C SER A 270 4.67 -20.25 -7.21
N PHE A 271 3.69 -21.00 -6.71
CA PHE A 271 2.28 -20.73 -6.96
C PHE A 271 1.83 -19.39 -6.36
N LEU A 272 2.34 -18.99 -5.19
CA LEU A 272 2.03 -17.74 -4.52
C LEU A 272 2.87 -16.54 -5.00
N ASN A 273 3.92 -16.79 -5.78
CA ASN A 273 4.81 -15.74 -6.29
C ASN A 273 4.21 -15.08 -7.53
N VAL A 274 3.58 -13.94 -7.35
CA VAL A 274 2.90 -13.17 -8.39
C VAL A 274 3.47 -11.77 -8.50
N SER A 275 3.39 -11.18 -9.69
CA SER A 275 3.97 -9.87 -10.01
C SER A 275 3.31 -8.74 -9.24
N LYS A 276 4.15 -7.92 -8.62
CA LYS A 276 3.75 -6.68 -7.92
C LYS A 276 3.93 -5.42 -8.76
N TYR A 277 4.76 -5.46 -9.80
CA TYR A 277 5.18 -4.28 -10.55
C TYR A 277 5.20 -4.49 -12.07
N PRO A 278 4.12 -4.17 -12.77
CA PRO A 278 2.81 -3.72 -12.29
C PRO A 278 2.09 -4.80 -11.48
N PRO A 279 1.14 -4.43 -10.61
CA PRO A 279 0.41 -5.43 -9.83
C PRO A 279 -0.54 -6.21 -10.75
N SER A 280 -0.25 -7.48 -11.00
CA SER A 280 -1.03 -8.36 -11.85
C SER A 280 -2.45 -8.59 -11.31
N LEU A 281 -3.38 -9.06 -12.15
CA LEU A 281 -4.71 -9.46 -11.72
C LEU A 281 -4.63 -10.51 -10.58
N LEU A 282 -3.72 -11.48 -10.72
CA LEU A 282 -3.53 -12.51 -9.71
C LEU A 282 -3.01 -11.93 -8.38
N TYR A 283 -2.10 -10.97 -8.43
CA TYR A 283 -1.65 -10.25 -7.24
C TYR A 283 -2.81 -9.52 -6.55
N ILE A 284 -3.67 -8.87 -7.32
CA ILE A 284 -4.84 -8.14 -6.78
C ILE A 284 -5.85 -9.12 -6.17
N LEU A 285 -6.16 -10.22 -6.84
CA LEU A 285 -7.09 -11.23 -6.33
C LEU A 285 -6.57 -11.90 -5.04
N MET A 286 -5.28 -12.27 -5.02
CA MET A 286 -4.61 -12.88 -3.87
C MET A 286 -4.64 -11.98 -2.63
N THR A 287 -4.49 -10.68 -2.81
CA THR A 287 -4.42 -9.73 -1.70
C THR A 287 -5.80 -9.23 -1.27
N LEU A 288 -6.69 -8.93 -2.20
CA LEU A 288 -8.02 -8.41 -1.86
C LEU A 288 -8.98 -9.48 -1.34
N GLY A 289 -8.84 -10.74 -1.78
CA GLY A 289 -9.69 -11.82 -1.28
C GLY A 289 -9.69 -11.92 0.24
N PRO A 290 -8.53 -12.19 0.87
CA PRO A 290 -8.41 -12.22 2.34
C PRO A 290 -8.75 -10.88 3.00
N ALA A 291 -8.43 -9.73 2.38
CA ALA A 291 -8.77 -8.42 2.92
C ALA A 291 -10.28 -8.20 3.04
N LEU A 292 -11.06 -8.62 2.04
CA LEU A 292 -12.53 -8.56 2.06
C LEU A 292 -13.12 -9.52 3.10
N LEU A 293 -12.54 -10.72 3.25
CA LEU A 293 -12.92 -11.66 4.32
C LEU A 293 -12.64 -11.07 5.70
N PHE A 294 -11.48 -10.42 5.87
CA PHE A 294 -11.15 -9.72 7.11
C PHE A 294 -12.17 -8.61 7.42
N LEU A 295 -12.51 -7.75 6.45
CA LEU A 295 -13.53 -6.72 6.64
C LEU A 295 -14.88 -7.31 7.06
N SER A 296 -15.29 -8.45 6.45
CA SER A 296 -16.51 -9.16 6.84
C SER A 296 -16.47 -9.67 8.28
N ALA A 297 -15.32 -10.14 8.78
CA ALA A 297 -15.14 -10.69 10.12
C ALA A 297 -14.93 -9.60 11.18
N ALA A 298 -14.34 -8.47 10.81
CA ALA A 298 -13.93 -7.38 11.70
C ALA A 298 -15.06 -6.38 12.05
N GLU A 299 -16.30 -6.63 11.62
CA GLU A 299 -17.45 -5.79 11.97
C GLU A 299 -17.95 -6.07 13.40
N LYS A 300 -17.05 -5.97 14.35
CA LYS A 300 -17.31 -6.10 15.79
C LYS A 300 -16.67 -4.89 16.49
N PRO A 301 -17.19 -4.48 17.67
CA PRO A 301 -16.54 -3.44 18.46
C PRO A 301 -15.07 -3.77 18.75
N LEU A 302 -14.21 -2.74 18.67
CA LEU A 302 -12.80 -2.91 18.98
C LEU A 302 -12.62 -3.29 20.47
N ASN A 303 -11.77 -4.29 20.71
CA ASN A 303 -11.38 -4.74 22.05
C ASN A 303 -10.01 -4.17 22.48
N ALA A 304 -9.52 -4.58 23.63
CA ALA A 304 -8.23 -4.12 24.18
C ALA A 304 -7.03 -4.40 23.26
N LEU A 305 -7.08 -5.48 22.47
CA LEU A 305 -6.00 -5.84 21.53
C LEU A 305 -6.12 -5.11 20.18
N THR A 306 -7.34 -4.89 19.70
CA THR A 306 -7.56 -4.29 18.38
C THR A 306 -7.58 -2.75 18.39
N ARG A 307 -7.90 -2.12 19.52
CA ARG A 307 -7.86 -0.65 19.68
C ARG A 307 -6.49 -0.04 19.38
N PRO A 308 -5.36 -0.57 19.90
CA PRO A 308 -4.03 -0.06 19.57
C PRO A 308 -3.72 -0.15 18.08
N LEU A 309 -4.09 -1.26 17.41
CA LEU A 309 -3.86 -1.44 15.98
C LEU A 309 -4.63 -0.40 15.14
N ALA A 310 -5.88 -0.12 15.50
CA ALA A 310 -6.70 0.89 14.81
C ALA A 310 -6.15 2.32 14.95
N VAL A 311 -5.29 2.61 15.96
CA VAL A 311 -4.63 3.92 16.08
C VAL A 311 -3.80 4.23 14.84
N PHE A 312 -2.96 3.28 14.40
CA PHE A 312 -2.13 3.44 13.19
C PHE A 312 -2.99 3.67 11.93
N GLY A 313 -4.15 2.99 11.85
CA GLY A 313 -5.09 3.18 10.73
C GLY A 313 -5.82 4.53 10.73
N ARG A 314 -5.83 5.26 11.86
CA ARG A 314 -6.43 6.59 11.98
C ARG A 314 -5.47 7.72 11.58
N VAL A 315 -4.17 7.48 11.64
CA VAL A 315 -3.11 8.43 11.32
C VAL A 315 -2.07 7.85 10.33
N PRO A 316 -2.54 7.25 9.20
CA PRO A 316 -1.68 6.44 8.35
C PRO A 316 -0.54 7.24 7.71
N MET A 317 -0.80 8.46 7.20
CA MET A 317 0.23 9.27 6.55
C MET A 317 1.27 9.78 7.56
N PHE A 318 0.83 10.15 8.75
CA PHE A 318 1.75 10.55 9.83
C PHE A 318 2.69 9.39 10.19
N TYR A 319 2.13 8.20 10.45
CA TYR A 319 2.94 7.01 10.73
C TYR A 319 3.87 6.67 9.56
N TYR A 320 3.38 6.75 8.31
CA TYR A 320 4.17 6.48 7.12
C TYR A 320 5.41 7.37 7.06
N LEU A 321 5.27 8.66 7.26
CA LEU A 321 6.40 9.57 7.22
C LEU A 321 7.38 9.31 8.37
N VAL A 322 6.89 9.26 9.59
CA VAL A 322 7.76 9.16 10.77
C VAL A 322 8.54 7.83 10.81
N HIS A 323 7.90 6.69 10.41
CA HIS A 323 8.61 5.40 10.47
C HIS A 323 9.69 5.26 9.40
N ILE A 324 9.53 5.86 8.20
CA ILE A 324 10.60 5.83 7.17
C ILE A 324 11.84 6.57 7.67
N TYR A 325 11.66 7.79 8.17
CA TYR A 325 12.78 8.57 8.73
C TYR A 325 13.43 7.87 9.93
N LEU A 326 12.63 7.25 10.79
CA LEU A 326 13.15 6.48 11.92
C LEU A 326 13.97 5.27 11.45
N LEU A 327 13.42 4.44 10.55
CA LEU A 327 14.10 3.25 10.05
C LEU A 327 15.37 3.60 9.29
N HIS A 328 15.34 4.64 8.46
CA HIS A 328 16.52 5.08 7.73
C HIS A 328 17.59 5.61 8.69
N GLY A 329 17.23 6.45 9.65
CA GLY A 329 18.19 6.92 10.67
C GLY A 329 18.82 5.77 11.48
N LEU A 330 18.03 4.75 11.85
CA LEU A 330 18.54 3.53 12.48
C LEU A 330 19.44 2.73 11.53
N ALA A 331 19.16 2.73 10.21
CA ALA A 331 20.00 2.05 9.22
C ALA A 331 21.36 2.73 9.04
N VAL A 332 21.42 4.08 9.09
CA VAL A 332 22.69 4.82 9.11
C VAL A 332 23.55 4.41 10.32
N ILE A 333 22.93 4.33 11.51
CA ILE A 333 23.62 3.87 12.72
C ILE A 333 24.04 2.39 12.56
N GLY A 334 23.18 1.53 12.04
CA GLY A 334 23.47 0.12 11.78
C GLY A 334 24.64 -0.08 10.82
N ALA A 335 24.72 0.71 9.75
CA ALA A 335 25.83 0.70 8.79
C ALA A 335 27.14 1.08 9.48
N ALA A 336 27.16 2.17 10.23
CA ALA A 336 28.34 2.60 10.97
C ALA A 336 28.82 1.56 11.98
N LEU A 337 27.91 0.94 12.73
CA LEU A 337 28.24 -0.14 13.67
C LEU A 337 28.72 -1.43 12.99
N SER A 338 28.41 -1.62 11.72
CA SER A 338 28.84 -2.77 10.90
C SER A 338 30.12 -2.52 10.11
N GLY A 339 30.79 -1.38 10.33
CA GLY A 339 32.06 -1.05 9.67
C GLY A 339 31.91 -0.39 8.29
N HIS A 340 30.69 -0.02 7.89
CA HIS A 340 30.43 0.76 6.68
C HIS A 340 30.45 2.26 7.02
N SER A 341 30.67 3.11 6.00
CA SER A 341 30.56 4.56 6.21
C SER A 341 29.08 4.95 6.38
N ALA A 342 28.79 5.92 7.25
CA ALA A 342 27.48 6.52 7.36
C ALA A 342 27.04 7.15 6.02
N SER A 343 28.00 7.64 5.20
CA SER A 343 27.73 8.18 3.88
C SER A 343 27.24 7.12 2.89
N ASP A 344 27.56 5.84 3.09
CA ASP A 344 27.08 4.77 2.21
C ASP A 344 25.56 4.56 2.32
N MET A 345 24.96 4.99 3.44
CA MET A 345 23.53 4.92 3.72
C MET A 345 22.83 6.28 3.55
N THR A 346 23.55 7.34 3.21
CA THR A 346 23.01 8.70 2.98
C THR A 346 23.35 9.17 1.58
N PHE A 347 22.69 10.22 1.10
CA PHE A 347 22.86 10.76 -0.27
C PHE A 347 22.70 9.69 -1.36
N LEU A 348 21.76 8.75 -1.15
CA LEU A 348 21.51 7.68 -2.09
C LEU A 348 21.01 8.22 -3.43
N THR A 349 21.63 7.77 -4.52
CA THR A 349 21.27 8.12 -5.90
C THR A 349 20.52 6.99 -6.62
N ASN A 350 20.18 5.92 -5.87
CA ASN A 350 19.41 4.77 -6.31
C ASN A 350 18.65 4.17 -5.11
N TRP A 351 17.91 3.10 -5.35
CA TRP A 351 17.28 2.33 -4.27
C TRP A 351 18.34 1.80 -3.29
N VAL A 352 18.06 1.85 -1.99
CA VAL A 352 19.04 1.50 -0.95
C VAL A 352 19.70 0.14 -1.16
N THR A 353 18.92 -0.87 -1.56
CA THR A 353 19.43 -2.23 -1.79
C THR A 353 20.26 -2.37 -3.08
N ALA A 354 20.21 -1.38 -3.96
CA ALA A 354 21.00 -1.33 -5.16
C ALA A 354 22.36 -0.60 -5.00
N ASN A 355 22.64 -0.06 -3.79
CA ASN A 355 23.90 0.63 -3.54
C ASN A 355 25.08 -0.37 -3.42
N PRO A 356 26.08 -0.34 -4.32
CA PRO A 356 27.20 -1.28 -4.27
C PRO A 356 28.07 -1.16 -3.02
N GLN A 357 28.12 0.02 -2.39
CA GLN A 357 28.90 0.28 -1.17
C GLN A 357 28.35 -0.45 0.05
N LEU A 358 27.07 -0.87 0.00
CA LEU A 358 26.42 -1.62 1.06
C LEU A 358 26.50 -3.14 0.88
N LYS A 359 27.32 -3.64 -0.06
CA LYS A 359 27.59 -5.07 -0.18
C LYS A 359 28.22 -5.59 1.11
N GLY A 360 27.60 -6.62 1.70
CA GLY A 360 28.05 -7.20 2.97
C GLY A 360 27.39 -6.59 4.21
N TYR A 361 26.71 -5.46 4.06
CA TYR A 361 25.86 -4.89 5.12
C TYR A 361 24.61 -5.74 5.36
N GLY A 362 24.05 -5.60 6.53
CA GLY A 362 22.75 -6.15 6.90
C GLY A 362 22.81 -7.33 7.85
N PHE A 363 21.66 -7.68 8.37
CA PHE A 363 21.46 -8.60 9.48
C PHE A 363 20.54 -9.76 9.08
N GLY A 364 20.47 -10.78 9.94
CA GLY A 364 19.49 -11.85 9.80
C GLY A 364 18.06 -11.41 10.12
N LEU A 365 17.06 -12.20 9.73
CA LEU A 365 15.63 -11.90 9.93
C LEU A 365 15.26 -11.65 11.40
N GLY A 366 15.92 -12.29 12.38
CA GLY A 366 15.67 -12.03 13.79
C GLY A 366 15.88 -10.57 14.20
N VAL A 367 16.96 -9.95 13.70
CA VAL A 367 17.26 -8.52 13.91
C VAL A 367 16.24 -7.65 13.17
N VAL A 368 15.87 -8.00 11.95
CA VAL A 368 14.83 -7.29 11.18
C VAL A 368 13.51 -7.26 11.94
N TYR A 369 13.08 -8.40 12.50
CA TYR A 369 11.85 -8.46 13.30
C TYR A 369 11.96 -7.67 14.61
N ALA A 370 13.12 -7.69 15.28
CA ALA A 370 13.33 -6.91 16.50
C ALA A 370 13.25 -5.40 16.21
N ILE A 371 13.88 -4.93 15.13
CA ILE A 371 13.82 -3.52 14.70
C ILE A 371 12.38 -3.14 14.28
N TRP A 372 11.70 -3.99 13.52
CA TRP A 372 10.31 -3.75 13.14
C TRP A 372 9.39 -3.61 14.35
N ILE A 373 9.40 -4.60 15.26
CA ILE A 373 8.56 -4.59 16.48
C ILE A 373 8.94 -3.39 17.35
N GLY A 374 10.25 -3.17 17.58
CA GLY A 374 10.75 -2.04 18.36
C GLY A 374 10.29 -0.70 17.80
N SER A 375 10.35 -0.50 16.47
CA SER A 375 9.89 0.72 15.80
C SER A 375 8.37 0.91 15.94
N VAL A 376 7.57 -0.14 15.79
CA VAL A 376 6.11 -0.09 15.97
C VAL A 376 5.77 0.30 17.42
N LEU A 377 6.41 -0.33 18.41
CA LEU A 377 6.18 -0.03 19.82
C LEU A 377 6.61 1.39 20.18
N LEU A 378 7.76 1.84 19.68
CA LEU A 378 8.28 3.19 19.89
C LEU A 378 7.35 4.26 19.31
N LEU A 379 6.79 4.02 18.12
CA LEU A 379 5.93 4.99 17.43
C LEU A 379 4.47 4.96 17.91
N TYR A 380 4.03 3.92 18.61
CA TYR A 380 2.65 3.83 19.09
C TYR A 380 2.22 5.01 19.97
N PRO A 381 2.95 5.42 21.02
CA PRO A 381 2.58 6.56 21.85
C PRO A 381 2.50 7.86 21.05
N LEU A 382 3.41 8.06 20.10
CA LEU A 382 3.42 9.23 19.22
C LEU A 382 2.18 9.25 18.29
N CYS A 383 1.84 8.12 17.68
CA CYS A 383 0.63 7.97 16.86
C CYS A 383 -0.65 8.16 17.67
N LYS A 384 -0.69 7.65 18.90
CA LYS A 384 -1.83 7.83 19.82
C LYS A 384 -2.01 9.30 20.21
N TRP A 385 -0.91 9.98 20.52
CA TRP A 385 -0.93 11.42 20.78
C TRP A 385 -1.46 12.19 19.57
N PHE A 386 -0.90 11.91 18.37
CA PHE A 386 -1.30 12.60 17.15
C PHE A 386 -2.75 12.31 16.74
N ASP A 387 -3.27 11.07 16.95
CA ASP A 387 -4.69 10.76 16.77
C ASP A 387 -5.59 11.60 17.69
N GLY A 388 -5.15 11.81 18.93
CA GLY A 388 -5.84 12.71 19.89
C GLY A 388 -5.81 14.17 19.44
N TYR A 389 -4.62 14.67 19.08
CA TYR A 389 -4.42 16.03 18.57
C TYR A 389 -5.26 16.31 17.32
N LYS A 390 -5.18 15.41 16.34
CA LYS A 390 -5.97 15.50 15.10
C LYS A 390 -7.46 15.54 15.38
N ARG A 391 -7.95 14.77 16.34
CA ARG A 391 -9.37 14.76 16.73
C ARG A 391 -9.86 16.10 17.27
N SER A 392 -9.07 16.76 18.10
CA SER A 392 -9.44 18.01 18.71
C SER A 392 -9.27 19.24 17.80
N HIS A 393 -8.36 19.18 16.80
CA HIS A 393 -7.99 20.36 16.03
C HIS A 393 -8.41 20.33 14.54
N VAL A 394 -8.82 19.18 13.98
CA VAL A 394 -9.13 19.05 12.54
C VAL A 394 -10.27 19.97 12.07
N ALA A 395 -11.17 20.38 12.95
CA ALA A 395 -12.23 21.32 12.62
C ALA A 395 -11.70 22.73 12.29
N HIS A 396 -10.63 23.15 12.98
CA HIS A 396 -10.01 24.45 12.83
C HIS A 396 -8.76 24.41 11.91
N GLN A 397 -8.06 23.26 11.86
CA GLN A 397 -6.84 23.06 11.09
C GLN A 397 -7.06 22.03 9.99
N LYS A 398 -7.62 22.48 8.85
CA LYS A 398 -8.01 21.59 7.74
C LYS A 398 -6.83 20.77 7.17
N TRP A 399 -5.60 21.27 7.25
CA TRP A 399 -4.40 20.57 6.79
C TRP A 399 -4.17 19.22 7.51
N LEU A 400 -4.63 19.09 8.77
CA LEU A 400 -4.57 17.83 9.51
C LEU A 400 -5.35 16.69 8.82
N SER A 401 -6.27 17.00 7.92
CA SER A 401 -6.98 15.99 7.14
C SER A 401 -6.06 15.30 6.12
N TYR A 402 -4.92 15.88 5.77
CA TYR A 402 -3.94 15.34 4.82
C TYR A 402 -2.94 14.38 5.48
N LEU A 403 -2.74 14.45 6.78
CA LEU A 403 -1.96 13.56 7.62
C LEU A 403 -2.89 12.58 8.38
#